data_e5e7d483b7538a7811747649ecece041
#
_entry.id   e5e7d483b7538a7811747649ecece041
#
_cell.length_a   1.000
_cell.length_b   1.000
_cell.length_c   1.000
_cell.angle_alpha   90.00
_cell.angle_beta   90.00
_cell.angle_gamma   90.00
#
_symmetry.space_group_name_H-M   'P 1'
#
loop_
_entity.id
_entity.type
_entity.pdbx_description
1 polymer ?
#
loop_
_entity_poly.entity_id
_entity_poly.type
_entity_poly.pdbx_seq_one_letter_code
_entity_poly.pdbx_strand_id
1 'polypeptide(L)'
;MKKFVFMVALMLATNTANILAGENSVNETENVENYCIHVNEKSLSKSLGMSKDQMEICSDVIKEFENDMVFASSNAKGESRKAVTRNAIMKNMRYMKMFLDEAQYKKYVSILNATLVNRGIEF
;
A
#
# COMPACT_ATOMS: atom_id res chain seq x y z
N MET A 1 9.35 4.15 -16.48
CA MET A 1 8.24 3.28 -16.65
C MET A 1 8.53 1.87 -16.25
N LYS A 2 9.50 1.24 -16.85
CA LYS A 2 9.78 -0.13 -16.51
C LYS A 2 10.16 -0.32 -15.07
N LYS A 3 10.90 0.61 -14.51
CA LYS A 3 11.29 0.51 -13.14
C LYS A 3 10.08 0.56 -12.25
N PHE A 4 9.13 1.37 -12.64
CA PHE A 4 7.95 1.55 -11.89
C PHE A 4 7.14 0.26 -11.86
N VAL A 5 7.02 -0.37 -13.01
CA VAL A 5 6.29 -1.62 -13.11
C VAL A 5 7.00 -2.69 -12.28
N PHE A 6 8.31 -2.65 -12.31
CA PHE A 6 9.09 -3.61 -11.56
C PHE A 6 8.88 -3.43 -10.06
N MET A 7 8.78 -2.18 -9.63
CA MET A 7 8.56 -1.92 -8.22
C MET A 7 7.21 -2.47 -7.77
N VAL A 8 6.22 -2.30 -8.61
CA VAL A 8 4.91 -2.83 -8.31
C VAL A 8 5.00 -4.35 -8.20
N ALA A 9 5.76 -4.96 -9.08
CA ALA A 9 5.92 -6.39 -9.04
C ALA A 9 6.57 -6.84 -7.75
N LEU A 10 7.51 -6.05 -7.25
CA LEU A 10 8.16 -6.40 -6.02
C LEU A 10 7.20 -6.38 -4.86
N MET A 11 6.32 -5.41 -4.85
CA MET A 11 5.35 -5.33 -3.79
C MET A 11 4.37 -6.48 -3.90
N LEU A 12 4.07 -6.87 -5.12
CA LEU A 12 3.14 -7.95 -5.32
C LEU A 12 3.76 -9.30 -5.03
N ALA A 13 5.05 -9.38 -5.13
CA ALA A 13 5.72 -10.64 -4.89
C ALA A 13 5.41 -11.18 -3.50
N THR A 14 5.26 -10.27 -2.56
CA THR A 14 4.94 -10.72 -1.23
C THR A 14 3.54 -11.27 -1.16
N ASN A 15 2.72 -10.94 -2.15
CA ASN A 15 1.39 -11.39 -2.15
C ASN A 15 1.19 -12.70 -2.81
N THR A 16 2.13 -13.11 -3.59
CA THR A 16 1.95 -14.29 -4.39
C THR A 16 1.63 -15.50 -3.54
N ALA A 17 2.31 -15.61 -2.44
CA ALA A 17 2.07 -16.72 -1.55
C ALA A 17 0.69 -16.64 -0.95
N ASN A 18 0.27 -15.44 -0.65
CA ASN A 18 -1.03 -15.27 -0.06
C ASN A 18 -2.12 -15.60 -1.03
N ILE A 19 -1.93 -15.29 -2.27
CA ILE A 19 -2.91 -15.57 -3.27
C ILE A 19 -3.14 -17.04 -3.37
N LEU A 20 -2.07 -17.81 -3.31
CA LEU A 20 -2.21 -19.23 -3.40
C LEU A 20 -2.99 -19.76 -2.22
N ALA A 21 -2.67 -19.27 -1.06
CA ALA A 21 -3.33 -19.74 0.13
C ALA A 21 -4.76 -19.28 0.15
N GLY A 22 -4.97 -18.07 -0.30
CA GLY A 22 -6.28 -17.51 -0.23
C GLY A 22 -7.24 -18.02 -1.23
N GLU A 23 -6.69 -18.46 -2.34
CA GLU A 23 -7.51 -18.87 -3.40
C GLU A 23 -8.58 -19.82 -3.04
N ASN A 24 -8.32 -20.63 -2.12
CA ASN A 24 -9.26 -21.59 -1.75
C ASN A 24 -10.38 -21.10 -0.94
N SER A 25 -10.14 -20.21 -0.09
CA SER A 25 -11.12 -19.83 0.86
C SER A 25 -11.73 -18.56 0.58
N VAL A 26 -11.28 -17.96 -0.43
CA VAL A 26 -11.59 -16.70 -0.64
C VAL A 26 -12.86 -16.41 -1.10
N ASN A 27 -13.41 -17.23 -1.66
CA ASN A 27 -14.49 -16.95 -2.38
C ASN A 27 -15.45 -16.08 -1.80
N GLU A 28 -15.95 -16.39 -0.70
CA GLU A 28 -16.98 -15.62 -0.24
C GLU A 28 -16.61 -14.74 0.84
N THR A 29 -15.55 -14.95 1.50
CA THR A 29 -15.25 -14.09 2.61
C THR A 29 -14.40 -12.96 2.16
N GLU A 30 -14.44 -11.89 2.86
CA GLU A 30 -13.58 -10.79 2.58
C GLU A 30 -12.16 -11.22 2.81
N ASN A 31 -11.33 -10.88 1.90
CA ASN A 31 -9.95 -11.28 1.95
C ASN A 31 -9.18 -10.30 2.80
N VAL A 32 -9.35 -10.39 4.09
CA VAL A 32 -8.73 -9.41 4.98
C VAL A 32 -7.23 -9.40 4.94
N GLU A 33 -6.62 -10.50 4.57
CA GLU A 33 -5.19 -10.54 4.47
C GLU A 33 -4.67 -9.58 3.43
N ASN A 34 -5.45 -9.27 2.43
CA ASN A 34 -5.02 -8.35 1.40
C ASN A 34 -4.87 -6.94 1.93
N TYR A 35 -5.49 -6.66 3.08
CA TYR A 35 -5.37 -5.35 3.68
C TYR A 35 -4.09 -5.22 4.51
N CYS A 36 -3.43 -6.33 4.79
CA CYS A 36 -2.21 -6.28 5.56
C CYS A 36 -1.04 -6.00 4.61
N ILE A 37 -0.90 -4.78 4.23
CA ILE A 37 0.11 -4.36 3.29
C ILE A 37 1.45 -4.18 3.98
N HIS A 38 2.47 -4.73 3.36
CA HIS A 38 3.83 -4.53 3.86
C HIS A 38 4.63 -3.90 2.73
N VAL A 39 5.12 -2.71 2.95
CA VAL A 39 5.85 -1.98 1.94
C VAL A 39 7.33 -2.17 2.10
N ASN A 40 7.99 -2.51 1.01
CA ASN A 40 9.45 -2.62 1.02
C ASN A 40 10.00 -1.19 0.90
N GLU A 41 10.33 -0.61 2.04
CA GLU A 41 10.76 0.78 2.10
C GLU A 41 12.04 1.04 1.34
N LYS A 42 12.96 0.08 1.35
CA LYS A 42 14.19 0.25 0.64
C LYS A 42 13.97 0.34 -0.85
N SER A 43 13.18 -0.57 -1.39
CA SER A 43 12.87 -0.56 -2.81
C SER A 43 12.09 0.68 -3.21
N LEU A 44 11.18 1.10 -2.35
CA LEU A 44 10.38 2.28 -2.63
C LEU A 44 11.28 3.51 -2.66
N SER A 45 12.15 3.65 -1.68
CA SER A 45 13.06 4.78 -1.62
C SER A 45 13.93 4.85 -2.85
N LYS A 46 14.41 3.71 -3.29
CA LYS A 46 15.27 3.66 -4.44
C LYS A 46 14.50 4.03 -5.71
N SER A 47 13.30 3.51 -5.83
CA SER A 47 12.48 3.76 -7.00
C SER A 47 12.12 5.23 -7.12
N LEU A 48 11.88 5.90 -6.00
CA LEU A 48 11.51 7.30 -6.02
C LEU A 48 12.72 8.24 -5.95
N GLY A 49 13.88 7.70 -5.71
CA GLY A 49 15.08 8.54 -5.58
C GLY A 49 15.03 9.43 -4.35
N MET A 50 14.60 8.88 -3.24
CA MET A 50 14.45 9.69 -2.03
C MET A 50 15.78 10.05 -1.39
N SER A 51 15.81 11.23 -0.79
CA SER A 51 16.95 11.63 0.01
C SER A 51 16.88 10.92 1.34
N LYS A 52 17.93 11.02 2.12
CA LYS A 52 17.97 10.38 3.41
C LYS A 52 16.89 10.93 4.34
N ASP A 53 16.70 12.25 4.33
CA ASP A 53 15.67 12.86 5.12
C ASP A 53 14.29 12.38 4.72
N GLN A 54 14.07 12.28 3.41
CA GLN A 54 12.79 11.80 2.92
C GLN A 54 12.56 10.35 3.35
N MET A 55 13.62 9.56 3.36
CA MET A 55 13.49 8.15 3.75
C MET A 55 13.07 8.00 5.20
N GLU A 56 13.58 8.86 6.06
CA GLU A 56 13.20 8.80 7.45
C GLU A 56 11.73 9.14 7.67
N ILE A 57 11.28 10.20 7.00
CA ILE A 57 9.89 10.58 7.12
C ILE A 57 9.01 9.52 6.49
N CYS A 58 9.44 8.99 5.38
CA CYS A 58 8.69 7.97 4.67
C CYS A 58 8.49 6.73 5.55
N SER A 59 9.52 6.35 6.28
CA SER A 59 9.42 5.18 7.14
C SER A 59 8.28 5.33 8.15
N ASP A 60 8.20 6.50 8.76
CA ASP A 60 7.15 6.74 9.74
C ASP A 60 5.77 6.75 9.09
N VAL A 61 5.67 7.38 7.94
CA VAL A 61 4.40 7.48 7.23
C VAL A 61 3.93 6.10 6.79
N ILE A 62 4.85 5.28 6.30
CA ILE A 62 4.50 3.94 5.83
C ILE A 62 4.06 3.07 7.00
N LYS A 63 4.75 3.17 8.14
CA LYS A 63 4.38 2.37 9.29
C LYS A 63 2.99 2.72 9.78
N GLU A 64 2.66 4.00 9.75
CA GLU A 64 1.34 4.42 10.16
C GLU A 64 0.29 3.88 9.19
N PHE A 65 0.59 3.94 7.90
CA PHE A 65 -0.32 3.44 6.89
C PHE A 65 -0.54 1.93 7.06
N GLU A 66 0.53 1.19 7.29
CA GLU A 66 0.41 -0.26 7.48
C GLU A 66 -0.46 -0.56 8.70
N ASN A 67 -0.28 0.19 9.76
CA ASN A 67 -1.09 0.00 10.95
C ASN A 67 -2.55 0.33 10.71
N ASP A 68 -2.81 1.39 9.95
CA ASP A 68 -4.18 1.77 9.63
C ASP A 68 -4.86 0.69 8.80
N MET A 69 -4.12 0.09 7.89
CA MET A 69 -4.69 -0.95 7.04
C MET A 69 -4.98 -2.22 7.86
N VAL A 70 -4.10 -2.54 8.80
CA VAL A 70 -4.35 -3.67 9.68
C VAL A 70 -5.60 -3.40 10.52
N PHE A 71 -5.75 -2.18 10.99
CA PHE A 71 -6.92 -1.82 11.76
C PHE A 71 -8.18 -2.00 10.93
N ALA A 72 -8.14 -1.58 9.66
CA ALA A 72 -9.27 -1.72 8.77
C ALA A 72 -9.64 -3.20 8.61
N SER A 73 -8.63 -4.05 8.52
CA SER A 73 -8.88 -5.46 8.31
C SER A 73 -9.45 -6.13 9.57
N SER A 74 -9.00 -5.68 10.73
CA SER A 74 -9.35 -6.37 11.98
C SER A 74 -10.56 -5.82 12.67
N ASN A 75 -10.79 -4.53 12.56
CA ASN A 75 -11.81 -3.86 13.36
C ASN A 75 -12.99 -3.29 12.58
N ALA A 76 -13.03 -3.49 11.30
CA ALA A 76 -14.10 -2.95 10.47
C ALA A 76 -14.59 -4.00 9.50
N LYS A 77 -15.80 -3.84 9.02
CA LYS A 77 -16.38 -4.78 8.08
C LYS A 77 -17.24 -4.04 7.07
N GLY A 78 -17.39 -4.62 5.90
CA GLY A 78 -18.32 -4.10 4.88
C GLY A 78 -18.04 -2.66 4.55
N GLU A 79 -19.06 -1.85 4.55
CA GLU A 79 -18.94 -0.45 4.20
C GLU A 79 -18.06 0.31 5.19
N SER A 80 -18.08 -0.11 6.43
CA SER A 80 -17.23 0.50 7.44
C SER A 80 -15.76 0.26 7.10
N ARG A 81 -15.43 -0.94 6.62
CA ARG A 81 -14.06 -1.23 6.22
C ARG A 81 -13.65 -0.36 5.04
N LYS A 82 -14.55 -0.17 4.08
CA LYS A 82 -14.23 0.67 2.94
C LYS A 82 -13.96 2.10 3.39
N ALA A 83 -14.75 2.60 4.32
CA ALA A 83 -14.58 3.97 4.79
C ALA A 83 -13.26 4.13 5.52
N VAL A 84 -12.93 3.19 6.40
CA VAL A 84 -11.68 3.26 7.15
C VAL A 84 -10.49 3.14 6.19
N THR A 85 -10.61 2.24 5.21
CA THR A 85 -9.57 2.04 4.23
C THR A 85 -9.35 3.30 3.40
N ARG A 86 -10.43 3.91 2.95
CA ARG A 86 -10.34 5.12 2.15
C ARG A 86 -9.63 6.22 2.94
N ASN A 87 -10.01 6.37 4.21
CA ASN A 87 -9.39 7.39 5.04
C ASN A 87 -7.91 7.12 5.24
N ALA A 88 -7.53 5.87 5.41
CA ALA A 88 -6.13 5.50 5.57
C ALA A 88 -5.33 5.85 4.32
N ILE A 89 -5.89 5.54 3.17
CA ILE A 89 -5.23 5.80 1.90
C ILE A 89 -5.09 7.30 1.67
N MET A 90 -6.15 8.04 1.92
CA MET A 90 -6.12 9.48 1.72
C MET A 90 -5.15 10.17 2.67
N LYS A 91 -5.08 9.69 3.90
CA LYS A 91 -4.15 10.22 4.87
C LYS A 91 -2.72 9.93 4.43
N ASN A 92 -2.47 8.72 3.96
CA ASN A 92 -1.16 8.34 3.49
C ASN A 92 -0.73 9.23 2.33
N MET A 93 -1.61 9.43 1.37
CA MET A 93 -1.30 10.25 0.21
C MET A 93 -1.02 11.68 0.60
N ARG A 94 -1.80 12.21 1.54
CA ARG A 94 -1.62 13.57 1.99
C ARG A 94 -0.25 13.74 2.65
N TYR A 95 0.15 12.80 3.49
CA TYR A 95 1.43 12.88 4.16
C TYR A 95 2.58 12.73 3.16
N MET A 96 2.45 11.82 2.23
CA MET A 96 3.50 11.65 1.23
C MET A 96 3.68 12.92 0.39
N LYS A 97 2.58 13.57 0.09
CA LYS A 97 2.63 14.79 -0.70
C LYS A 97 3.36 15.90 0.02
N MET A 98 3.40 15.86 1.34
CA MET A 98 4.02 16.92 2.11
C MET A 98 5.55 16.92 2.01
N PHE A 99 6.16 15.78 1.79
CA PHE A 99 7.62 15.73 1.76
C PHE A 99 8.22 15.23 0.45
N LEU A 100 7.42 14.72 -0.46
CA LEU A 100 7.92 14.29 -1.76
C LEU A 100 7.76 15.44 -2.76
N ASP A 101 8.66 15.49 -3.73
CA ASP A 101 8.48 16.47 -4.80
C ASP A 101 7.38 15.95 -5.73
N GLU A 102 7.01 16.76 -6.69
CA GLU A 102 5.90 16.43 -7.57
C GLU A 102 6.11 15.15 -8.36
N ALA A 103 7.29 14.97 -8.90
CA ALA A 103 7.58 13.78 -9.69
C ALA A 103 7.57 12.53 -8.81
N GLN A 104 8.15 12.64 -7.63
CA GLN A 104 8.17 11.53 -6.69
C GLN A 104 6.75 11.18 -6.25
N TYR A 105 5.95 12.19 -5.98
CA TYR A 105 4.59 11.97 -5.52
C TYR A 105 3.75 11.28 -6.59
N LYS A 106 3.87 11.72 -7.83
CA LYS A 106 3.12 11.10 -8.90
C LYS A 106 3.50 9.63 -9.06
N LYS A 107 4.78 9.35 -8.96
CA LYS A 107 5.25 7.98 -9.07
C LYS A 107 4.73 7.15 -7.90
N TYR A 108 4.76 7.72 -6.72
CA TYR A 108 4.26 7.02 -5.54
C TYR A 108 2.78 6.69 -5.68
N VAL A 109 1.98 7.65 -6.10
CA VAL A 109 0.54 7.44 -6.25
C VAL A 109 0.27 6.32 -7.24
N SER A 110 1.02 6.26 -8.32
CA SER A 110 0.84 5.20 -9.29
C SER A 110 1.19 3.84 -8.72
N ILE A 111 2.25 3.77 -7.94
CA ILE A 111 2.65 2.52 -7.31
C ILE A 111 1.58 2.08 -6.31
N LEU A 112 1.12 3.01 -5.51
CA LEU A 112 0.10 2.72 -4.51
C LEU A 112 -1.18 2.23 -5.18
N ASN A 113 -1.62 2.95 -6.18
CA ASN A 113 -2.85 2.59 -6.86
C ASN A 113 -2.76 1.20 -7.47
N ALA A 114 -1.65 0.89 -8.13
CA ALA A 114 -1.47 -0.42 -8.72
C ALA A 114 -1.46 -1.51 -7.65
N THR A 115 -0.85 -1.23 -6.51
CA THR A 115 -0.80 -2.19 -5.43
C THR A 115 -2.19 -2.47 -4.89
N LEU A 116 -2.98 -1.42 -4.68
CA LEU A 116 -4.32 -1.58 -4.14
C LEU A 116 -5.23 -2.33 -5.10
N VAL A 117 -5.15 -1.99 -6.37
CA VAL A 117 -5.96 -2.65 -7.38
C VAL A 117 -5.60 -4.13 -7.48
N ASN A 118 -4.31 -4.42 -7.46
CA ASN A 118 -3.88 -5.81 -7.58
C ASN A 118 -4.24 -6.63 -6.36
N ARG A 119 -4.41 -6.01 -5.23
CA ARG A 119 -4.83 -6.72 -4.04
C ARG A 119 -6.35 -6.80 -3.93
N GLY A 120 -7.06 -6.15 -4.82
CA GLY A 120 -8.51 -6.16 -4.79
C GLY A 120 -9.09 -5.37 -3.64
N ILE A 121 -8.35 -4.38 -3.17
CA ILE A 121 -8.83 -3.56 -2.07
C ILE A 121 -9.78 -2.50 -2.61
N GLU A 122 -10.95 -2.42 -2.02
CA GLU A 122 -11.94 -1.44 -2.40
C GLU A 122 -11.94 -0.29 -1.42
N PHE A 123 -12.09 0.91 -1.95
CA PHE A 123 -12.10 2.10 -1.10
C PHE A 123 -12.84 3.26 -1.78
#